data_85c5faa066864dc5a80c0b81555e1faf
#
_entry.id   85c5faa066864dc5a80c0b81555e1faf
#
_cell.length_a   1.000
_cell.length_b   1.000
_cell.length_c   1.000
_cell.angle_alpha   90.00
_cell.angle_beta   90.00
_cell.angle_gamma   90.00
#
_symmetry.space_group_name_H-M   'P 1'
#
loop_
_entity.id
_entity.type
_entity.pdbx_description
1 polymer ?
#
loop_
_entity_poly.entity_id
_entity_poly.type
_entity_poly.pdbx_seq_one_letter_code
_entity_poly.pdbx_strand_id
1 'polypeptide(L)'
;MSYFERCLSVGLRLEPFALRLLSTATFVGKAFNFGCDRMNIFSQLRNKPALSSPPKQRRGIELKSPREIEIMRQASRIVATVLKEIAALVEPGMTTADLDAHAEKRIREMDATPSFKGYHGFPASICSSINNEVVHGIPSRKKVIRSGDVLKVDTGAYFQGFHGDSCITIAVGTVTPDAARLICVAEEALYKGIEQVKAGAHLLDLAGAIEDHVKANGFTIVEDFTGHGVGRNLHEEPSVFNFRTHSMPNVKLRAGMTLAIEPILNAGSRFTRTLADRWTAVTVDNTLSAQFEHTVLVTENGYEILTDRTNV
;
A
#
# COMPACT_ATOMS: atom_id res chain seq x y z
N MET A 1 -11.04 -17.43 14.36
CA MET A 1 -9.69 -17.20 14.91
C MET A 1 -9.51 -15.70 15.02
N SER A 2 -9.22 -15.20 16.23
CA SER A 2 -8.95 -13.79 16.44
C SER A 2 -7.66 -13.39 15.72
N TYR A 3 -7.54 -12.10 15.38
CA TYR A 3 -6.37 -11.51 14.75
C TYR A 3 -5.04 -11.86 15.48
N PHE A 4 -5.10 -11.94 16.81
CA PHE A 4 -4.00 -12.32 17.68
C PHE A 4 -3.51 -13.77 17.48
N GLU A 5 -4.38 -14.68 17.07
CA GLU A 5 -4.03 -16.09 16.86
C GLU A 5 -3.27 -16.35 15.56
N ARG A 6 -3.38 -15.44 14.54
CA ARG A 6 -2.64 -15.54 13.29
C ARG A 6 -1.16 -15.19 13.45
N CYS A 7 -0.83 -14.20 14.27
CA CYS A 7 0.57 -13.84 14.54
C CYS A 7 1.31 -14.92 15.35
N LEU A 8 0.59 -15.70 16.18
CA LEU A 8 1.16 -16.78 16.98
C LEU A 8 1.35 -18.10 16.22
N SER A 9 0.70 -18.30 15.08
CA SER A 9 0.82 -19.52 14.27
C SER A 9 2.10 -19.59 13.43
N VAL A 10 2.86 -18.49 13.32
CA VAL A 10 4.21 -18.46 12.74
C VAL A 10 5.19 -18.72 13.87
N GLY A 11 5.47 -19.98 14.14
CA GLY A 11 6.20 -20.58 15.24
C GLY A 11 7.34 -19.76 15.87
N LEU A 12 7.08 -19.00 16.91
CA LEU A 12 8.06 -18.39 17.78
C LEU A 12 7.91 -18.93 19.21
N ARG A 13 8.74 -19.93 19.57
CA ARG A 13 9.07 -20.20 20.97
C ARG A 13 10.00 -19.07 21.45
N LEU A 14 9.53 -18.25 22.38
CA LEU A 14 10.34 -17.25 23.06
C LEU A 14 11.15 -17.95 24.17
N GLU A 15 12.47 -17.97 24.00
CA GLU A 15 13.41 -18.17 25.10
C GLU A 15 13.89 -16.80 25.59
N PRO A 16 14.02 -16.56 26.90
CA PRO A 16 14.41 -15.27 27.46
C PRO A 16 15.94 -15.12 27.46
N PHE A 17 16.47 -14.15 26.71
CA PHE A 17 17.87 -13.75 26.84
C PHE A 17 18.03 -12.37 27.47
N ALA A 18 18.95 -12.36 28.45
CA ALA A 18 19.23 -11.32 29.42
C ALA A 18 19.86 -10.06 28.82
N LEU A 19 19.55 -8.95 29.50
CA LEU A 19 20.22 -7.63 29.39
C LEU A 19 21.76 -7.74 29.42
N ARG A 20 22.45 -7.06 28.52
CA ARG A 20 23.77 -6.48 28.78
C ARG A 20 23.89 -5.09 28.15
N LEU A 21 24.05 -4.13 29.04
CA LEU A 21 24.52 -2.76 28.78
C LEU A 21 25.99 -2.76 28.31
N LEU A 22 26.33 -1.87 27.37
CA LEU A 22 27.62 -1.16 27.27
C LEU A 22 27.49 -0.06 26.19
N SER A 23 27.45 1.23 26.59
CA SER A 23 28.55 2.18 26.62
C SER A 23 28.90 2.86 25.28
N THR A 24 28.43 4.10 25.17
CA THR A 24 29.01 5.36 24.60
C THR A 24 30.12 5.27 23.53
N ALA A 25 29.85 5.85 22.36
CA ALA A 25 30.88 6.53 21.58
C ALA A 25 30.26 7.76 20.87
N THR A 26 30.78 8.92 21.22
CA THR A 26 30.50 10.24 20.67
C THR A 26 31.19 10.37 19.32
N PHE A 27 30.47 10.70 18.25
CA PHE A 27 31.09 11.12 16.98
C PHE A 27 30.54 12.49 16.56
N VAL A 28 31.43 13.46 16.49
CA VAL A 28 31.23 14.80 15.96
C VAL A 28 31.33 14.73 14.44
N GLY A 29 30.25 15.00 13.72
CA GLY A 29 30.21 14.99 12.26
C GLY A 29 29.74 16.33 11.70
N LYS A 30 30.55 16.90 10.84
CA LYS A 30 30.37 18.20 10.16
C LYS A 30 29.10 18.23 9.30
N ALA A 31 28.36 19.32 9.45
CA ALA A 31 27.24 19.68 8.58
C ALA A 31 27.74 20.00 7.15
N PHE A 32 27.22 19.29 6.17
CA PHE A 32 27.25 19.72 4.76
C PHE A 32 25.85 20.19 4.37
N ASN A 33 25.73 21.47 4.10
CA ASN A 33 24.56 22.07 3.48
C ASN A 33 24.51 21.67 2.00
N PHE A 34 23.53 20.83 1.63
CA PHE A 34 23.12 20.71 0.24
C PHE A 34 21.76 21.36 0.07
N GLY A 35 21.72 22.36 -0.81
CA GLY A 35 20.51 23.06 -1.21
C GLY A 35 19.50 22.09 -1.81
N CYS A 36 18.30 22.10 -1.25
CA CYS A 36 17.17 21.31 -1.68
C CYS A 36 16.42 22.06 -2.78
N ASP A 37 16.77 21.81 -4.05
CA ASP A 37 15.93 22.18 -5.18
C ASP A 37 14.72 21.24 -5.23
N ARG A 38 13.59 21.77 -4.81
CA ARG A 38 12.28 21.11 -5.00
C ARG A 38 11.94 21.09 -6.49
N MET A 39 12.33 20.05 -7.21
CA MET A 39 11.81 19.79 -8.55
C MET A 39 10.39 19.24 -8.45
N ASN A 40 9.46 20.08 -8.88
CA ASN A 40 8.05 19.78 -9.07
C ASN A 40 7.90 18.86 -10.31
N ILE A 41 7.80 17.55 -10.10
CA ILE A 41 7.78 16.51 -11.14
C ILE A 41 6.54 16.60 -12.05
N PHE A 42 5.52 17.38 -11.65
CA PHE A 42 4.28 17.52 -12.43
C PHE A 42 4.35 18.49 -13.62
N SER A 43 5.47 19.19 -13.87
CA SER A 43 5.54 20.23 -14.92
C SER A 43 6.14 19.80 -16.26
N GLN A 44 6.68 18.59 -16.41
CA GLN A 44 7.45 18.19 -17.62
C GLN A 44 6.75 17.24 -18.59
N LEU A 45 5.45 16.93 -18.43
CA LEU A 45 4.70 16.06 -19.35
C LEU A 45 3.73 16.81 -20.28
N ARG A 46 4.15 17.98 -20.81
CA ARG A 46 3.43 18.61 -21.92
C ARG A 46 4.19 18.34 -23.21
N ASN A 47 3.70 17.34 -23.98
CA ASN A 47 3.64 17.24 -25.44
C ASN A 47 3.66 15.80 -25.92
N LYS A 48 2.47 15.21 -26.06
CA LYS A 48 2.18 14.10 -27.01
C LYS A 48 0.75 14.26 -27.55
N PRO A 49 0.46 13.85 -28.81
CA PRO A 49 -0.80 14.15 -29.48
C PRO A 49 -1.99 13.42 -28.84
N ALA A 50 -3.14 14.07 -28.92
CA ALA A 50 -4.40 13.74 -28.30
C ALA A 50 -4.93 12.36 -28.71
N LEU A 51 -4.95 11.44 -27.77
CA LEU A 51 -5.99 10.43 -27.64
C LEU A 51 -7.11 11.06 -26.81
N SER A 52 -8.37 10.79 -27.18
CA SER A 52 -9.61 11.36 -26.66
C SER A 52 -9.50 11.84 -25.21
N SER A 53 -9.85 13.12 -25.01
CA SER A 53 -9.83 13.78 -23.69
C SER A 53 -10.42 12.89 -22.60
N PRO A 54 -9.68 12.63 -21.50
CA PRO A 54 -10.28 11.99 -20.35
C PRO A 54 -11.46 12.85 -19.85
N PRO A 55 -12.52 12.26 -19.30
CA PRO A 55 -13.64 13.00 -18.77
C PRO A 55 -13.13 14.07 -17.80
N LYS A 56 -13.64 15.29 -17.90
CA LYS A 56 -13.25 16.42 -17.04
C LYS A 56 -13.30 15.97 -15.60
N GLN A 57 -12.14 15.93 -14.94
CA GLN A 57 -12.01 15.64 -13.52
C GLN A 57 -12.92 16.61 -12.76
N ARG A 58 -13.99 16.09 -12.13
CA ARG A 58 -14.85 16.88 -11.25
C ARG A 58 -13.96 17.34 -10.08
N ARG A 59 -13.83 18.65 -9.89
CA ARG A 59 -13.12 19.19 -8.73
C ARG A 59 -13.95 18.90 -7.49
N GLY A 60 -13.46 18.03 -6.61
CA GLY A 60 -14.07 17.73 -5.32
C GLY A 60 -14.19 16.22 -5.05
N ILE A 61 -14.45 15.90 -3.79
CA ILE A 61 -14.61 14.53 -3.31
C ILE A 61 -15.98 14.01 -3.79
N GLU A 62 -15.96 12.90 -4.53
CA GLU A 62 -17.14 12.26 -5.08
C GLU A 62 -17.73 11.26 -4.07
N LEU A 63 -19.04 11.38 -3.77
CA LEU A 63 -19.76 10.40 -2.97
C LEU A 63 -20.40 9.38 -3.91
N LYS A 64 -20.18 8.10 -3.65
CA LYS A 64 -20.73 7.01 -4.46
C LYS A 64 -22.17 6.73 -4.07
N SER A 65 -23.05 6.61 -5.06
CA SER A 65 -24.42 6.14 -4.88
C SER A 65 -24.46 4.66 -4.52
N PRO A 66 -25.57 4.15 -3.95
CA PRO A 66 -25.71 2.72 -3.62
C PRO A 66 -25.43 1.77 -4.79
N ARG A 67 -25.83 2.16 -6.02
CA ARG A 67 -25.55 1.37 -7.23
C ARG A 67 -24.06 1.35 -7.57
N GLU A 68 -23.38 2.47 -7.42
CA GLU A 68 -21.92 2.56 -7.68
C GLU A 68 -21.12 1.79 -6.65
N ILE A 69 -21.54 1.85 -5.38
CA ILE A 69 -20.94 1.05 -4.30
C ILE A 69 -21.04 -0.45 -4.61
N GLU A 70 -22.18 -0.91 -5.14
CA GLU A 70 -22.34 -2.33 -5.51
C GLU A 70 -21.36 -2.76 -6.61
N ILE A 71 -21.12 -1.91 -7.61
CA ILE A 71 -20.12 -2.15 -8.64
C ILE A 71 -18.71 -2.17 -8.03
N MET A 72 -18.42 -1.24 -7.12
CA MET A 72 -17.12 -1.20 -6.43
C MET A 72 -16.88 -2.41 -5.52
N ARG A 73 -17.92 -2.98 -4.88
CA ARG A 73 -17.81 -4.26 -4.17
C ARG A 73 -17.36 -5.38 -5.09
N GLN A 74 -17.90 -5.42 -6.32
CA GLN A 74 -17.51 -6.43 -7.31
C GLN A 74 -16.07 -6.21 -7.79
N ALA A 75 -15.68 -4.98 -8.14
CA ALA A 75 -14.30 -4.65 -8.50
C ALA A 75 -13.31 -5.02 -7.37
N SER A 76 -13.66 -4.68 -6.13
CA SER A 76 -12.85 -4.95 -4.95
C SER A 76 -12.78 -6.44 -4.61
N ARG A 77 -13.87 -7.20 -4.82
CA ARG A 77 -13.86 -8.66 -4.66
C ARG A 77 -12.92 -9.34 -5.64
N ILE A 78 -12.84 -8.85 -6.89
CA ILE A 78 -11.89 -9.34 -7.89
C ILE A 78 -10.45 -9.14 -7.37
N VAL A 79 -10.12 -7.95 -6.87
CA VAL A 79 -8.80 -7.65 -6.28
C VAL A 79 -8.50 -8.58 -5.11
N ALA A 80 -9.44 -8.69 -4.16
CA ALA A 80 -9.30 -9.55 -2.98
C ALA A 80 -9.05 -11.03 -3.36
N THR A 81 -9.78 -11.53 -4.37
CA THR A 81 -9.61 -12.89 -4.90
C THR A 81 -8.23 -13.10 -5.47
N VAL A 82 -7.76 -12.18 -6.33
CA VAL A 82 -6.44 -12.27 -6.97
C VAL A 82 -5.32 -12.23 -5.94
N LEU A 83 -5.39 -11.33 -4.96
CA LEU A 83 -4.38 -11.25 -3.90
C LEU A 83 -4.36 -12.51 -3.02
N LYS A 84 -5.53 -13.08 -2.70
CA LYS A 84 -5.64 -14.34 -1.96
C LYS A 84 -5.03 -15.52 -2.73
N GLU A 85 -5.30 -15.60 -4.05
CA GLU A 85 -4.72 -16.61 -4.92
C GLU A 85 -3.19 -16.47 -4.99
N ILE A 86 -2.67 -15.24 -5.16
CA ILE A 86 -1.22 -14.97 -5.17
C ILE A 86 -0.59 -15.36 -3.83
N ALA A 87 -1.20 -14.99 -2.71
CA ALA A 87 -0.68 -15.35 -1.38
C ALA A 87 -0.60 -16.87 -1.17
N ALA A 88 -1.50 -17.63 -1.77
CA ALA A 88 -1.50 -19.10 -1.73
C ALA A 88 -0.54 -19.75 -2.75
N LEU A 89 -0.28 -19.07 -3.86
CA LEU A 89 0.52 -19.57 -4.99
C LEU A 89 2.02 -19.32 -4.79
N VAL A 90 2.38 -18.17 -4.18
CA VAL A 90 3.77 -17.71 -4.15
C VAL A 90 4.67 -18.66 -3.39
N GLU A 91 5.77 -19.09 -4.06
CA GLU A 91 6.79 -19.96 -3.48
C GLU A 91 8.20 -19.56 -3.95
N PRO A 92 9.24 -19.91 -3.20
CA PRO A 92 10.63 -19.69 -3.62
C PRO A 92 10.92 -20.33 -4.98
N GLY A 93 11.59 -19.60 -5.87
CA GLY A 93 11.91 -20.02 -7.23
C GLY A 93 10.99 -19.42 -8.30
N MET A 94 9.81 -18.97 -7.95
CA MET A 94 8.97 -18.18 -8.86
C MET A 94 9.59 -16.83 -9.16
N THR A 95 9.21 -16.23 -10.27
CA THR A 95 9.57 -14.85 -10.59
C THR A 95 8.40 -13.90 -10.34
N THR A 96 8.67 -12.63 -10.11
CA THR A 96 7.61 -11.63 -9.98
C THR A 96 6.79 -11.48 -11.27
N ALA A 97 7.35 -11.84 -12.45
CA ALA A 97 6.63 -11.88 -13.71
C ALA A 97 5.61 -13.02 -13.77
N ASP A 98 5.84 -14.13 -13.06
CA ASP A 98 4.86 -15.24 -13.00
C ASP A 98 3.63 -14.82 -12.21
N LEU A 99 3.82 -14.03 -11.13
CA LEU A 99 2.71 -13.46 -10.34
C LEU A 99 1.91 -12.44 -11.16
N ASP A 100 2.59 -11.58 -11.93
CA ASP A 100 1.95 -10.61 -12.81
C ASP A 100 1.09 -11.30 -13.88
N ALA A 101 1.63 -12.35 -14.50
CA ALA A 101 0.90 -13.13 -15.51
C ALA A 101 -0.34 -13.83 -14.91
N HIS A 102 -0.21 -14.37 -13.68
CA HIS A 102 -1.35 -14.93 -12.95
C HIS A 102 -2.41 -13.87 -12.68
N ALA A 103 -2.03 -12.73 -12.11
CA ALA A 103 -2.94 -11.63 -11.78
C ALA A 103 -3.68 -11.12 -13.01
N GLU A 104 -2.97 -10.84 -14.12
CA GLU A 104 -3.59 -10.36 -15.35
C GLU A 104 -4.61 -11.37 -15.90
N LYS A 105 -4.24 -12.65 -15.94
CA LYS A 105 -5.13 -13.71 -16.39
C LYS A 105 -6.40 -13.76 -15.53
N ARG A 106 -6.26 -13.79 -14.21
CA ARG A 106 -7.39 -13.90 -13.28
C ARG A 106 -8.33 -12.71 -13.33
N ILE A 107 -7.77 -11.48 -13.38
CA ILE A 107 -8.58 -10.25 -13.50
C ILE A 107 -9.42 -10.32 -14.79
N ARG A 108 -8.83 -10.74 -15.93
CA ARG A 108 -9.54 -10.83 -17.20
C ARG A 108 -10.57 -11.95 -17.25
N GLU A 109 -10.31 -13.07 -16.58
CA GLU A 109 -11.28 -14.19 -16.46
C GLU A 109 -12.52 -13.79 -15.62
N MET A 110 -12.41 -12.73 -14.80
CA MET A 110 -13.51 -12.16 -14.04
C MET A 110 -14.13 -10.92 -14.72
N ASP A 111 -14.00 -10.80 -16.05
CA ASP A 111 -14.56 -9.73 -16.89
C ASP A 111 -14.08 -8.30 -16.48
N ALA A 112 -12.91 -8.19 -15.85
CA ALA A 112 -12.30 -6.94 -15.45
C ALA A 112 -11.02 -6.64 -16.24
N THR A 113 -10.51 -5.42 -16.07
CA THR A 113 -9.23 -4.97 -16.65
C THR A 113 -8.27 -4.61 -15.52
N PRO A 114 -6.97 -5.01 -15.59
CA PRO A 114 -5.98 -4.54 -14.62
C PRO A 114 -5.91 -3.02 -14.59
N SER A 115 -6.04 -2.42 -13.41
CA SER A 115 -6.07 -0.96 -13.25
C SER A 115 -4.71 -0.31 -13.53
N PHE A 116 -3.61 -1.02 -13.22
CA PHE A 116 -2.26 -0.45 -13.29
C PHE A 116 -1.64 -0.51 -14.68
N LYS A 117 -1.98 -1.54 -15.47
CA LYS A 117 -1.38 -1.74 -16.80
C LYS A 117 -1.70 -0.61 -17.75
N GLY A 118 -0.68 0.18 -18.09
CA GLY A 118 -0.81 1.38 -18.94
C GLY A 118 -1.11 2.67 -18.17
N TYR A 119 -1.43 2.61 -16.87
CA TYR A 119 -1.65 3.79 -16.04
C TYR A 119 -0.37 4.62 -15.93
N HIS A 120 -0.40 5.85 -16.43
CA HIS A 120 0.78 6.71 -16.59
C HIS A 120 2.00 6.03 -17.25
N GLY A 121 1.76 4.94 -18.00
CA GLY A 121 2.80 4.17 -18.67
C GLY A 121 3.40 3.03 -17.83
N PHE A 122 2.81 2.68 -16.68
CA PHE A 122 3.22 1.51 -15.91
C PHE A 122 3.04 0.23 -16.75
N PRO A 123 4.05 -0.68 -16.83
CA PRO A 123 4.06 -1.73 -17.84
C PRO A 123 3.32 -3.01 -17.45
N ALA A 124 2.89 -3.17 -16.18
CA ALA A 124 2.43 -4.43 -15.62
C ALA A 124 1.04 -4.33 -14.98
N SER A 125 0.45 -5.46 -14.64
CA SER A 125 -0.88 -5.57 -14.02
C SER A 125 -0.84 -5.44 -12.50
N ILE A 126 0.32 -5.76 -11.88
CA ILE A 126 0.58 -5.62 -10.45
C ILE A 126 1.85 -4.81 -10.22
N CYS A 127 1.99 -4.21 -9.03
CA CYS A 127 3.29 -3.86 -8.48
C CYS A 127 3.80 -5.03 -7.63
N SER A 128 5.06 -5.41 -7.78
CA SER A 128 5.71 -6.47 -6.99
C SER A 128 7.03 -5.97 -6.45
N SER A 129 7.05 -5.64 -5.15
CA SER A 129 8.17 -4.98 -4.49
C SER A 129 8.78 -5.91 -3.46
N ILE A 130 10.08 -6.27 -3.63
CA ILE A 130 10.77 -7.23 -2.77
C ILE A 130 11.68 -6.49 -1.77
N ASN A 131 11.61 -6.86 -0.50
CA ASN A 131 12.48 -6.41 0.58
C ASN A 131 12.52 -4.88 0.74
N ASN A 132 13.61 -4.24 0.30
CA ASN A 132 13.81 -2.79 0.36
C ASN A 132 13.14 -2.01 -0.78
N GLU A 133 12.54 -2.68 -1.76
CA GLU A 133 11.63 -2.02 -2.69
C GLU A 133 10.37 -1.64 -1.92
N VAL A 134 10.06 -0.36 -1.87
CA VAL A 134 8.95 0.20 -1.07
C VAL A 134 7.63 -0.01 -1.79
N VAL A 135 7.48 0.60 -2.97
CA VAL A 135 6.29 0.53 -3.83
C VAL A 135 6.70 0.54 -5.31
N HIS A 136 5.73 0.28 -6.18
CA HIS A 136 5.81 0.38 -7.64
C HIS A 136 6.91 -0.51 -8.27
N GLY A 137 7.31 -1.59 -7.60
CA GLY A 137 8.24 -2.55 -8.15
C GLY A 137 7.70 -3.19 -9.44
N ILE A 138 8.44 -3.03 -10.56
CA ILE A 138 8.04 -3.62 -11.85
C ILE A 138 8.30 -5.12 -11.83
N PRO A 139 7.29 -5.97 -12.11
CA PRO A 139 7.44 -7.41 -12.27
C PRO A 139 8.48 -7.76 -13.35
N SER A 140 9.30 -8.76 -13.08
CA SER A 140 10.38 -9.16 -14.00
C SER A 140 10.70 -10.64 -13.89
N ARG A 141 11.02 -11.28 -15.02
CA ARG A 141 11.60 -12.65 -15.06
C ARG A 141 12.98 -12.74 -14.41
N LYS A 142 13.64 -11.60 -14.19
CA LYS A 142 14.95 -11.53 -13.52
C LYS A 142 14.83 -11.41 -12.00
N LYS A 143 13.66 -11.06 -11.48
CA LYS A 143 13.37 -10.96 -10.04
C LYS A 143 12.85 -12.31 -9.56
N VAL A 144 13.76 -13.17 -9.11
CA VAL A 144 13.42 -14.48 -8.53
C VAL A 144 13.14 -14.33 -7.05
N ILE A 145 11.98 -14.79 -6.63
CA ILE A 145 11.50 -14.79 -5.24
C ILE A 145 12.26 -15.87 -4.46
N ARG A 146 12.69 -15.56 -3.24
CA ARG A 146 13.50 -16.44 -2.40
C ARG A 146 12.88 -16.63 -1.02
N SER A 147 13.18 -17.76 -0.38
CA SER A 147 12.83 -17.92 1.04
C SER A 147 13.53 -16.84 1.88
N GLY A 148 12.78 -16.19 2.76
CA GLY A 148 13.22 -15.05 3.55
C GLY A 148 12.84 -13.69 2.97
N ASP A 149 12.32 -13.63 1.73
CA ASP A 149 11.88 -12.37 1.15
C ASP A 149 10.58 -11.85 1.79
N VAL A 150 10.50 -10.53 1.91
CA VAL A 150 9.30 -9.75 2.22
C VAL A 150 8.76 -9.21 0.90
N LEU A 151 7.68 -9.80 0.40
CA LEU A 151 7.11 -9.47 -0.90
C LEU A 151 5.81 -8.68 -0.74
N LYS A 152 5.79 -7.46 -1.25
CA LYS A 152 4.57 -6.65 -1.41
C LYS A 152 3.98 -6.90 -2.78
N VAL A 153 2.70 -7.21 -2.82
CA VAL A 153 1.92 -7.34 -4.05
C VAL A 153 0.75 -6.39 -3.97
N ASP A 154 0.71 -5.48 -4.91
CA ASP A 154 -0.30 -4.45 -5.02
C ASP A 154 -0.99 -4.57 -6.38
N THR A 155 -2.32 -4.54 -6.42
CA THR A 155 -3.10 -4.70 -7.63
C THR A 155 -4.46 -4.01 -7.56
N GLY A 156 -4.87 -3.48 -8.70
CA GLY A 156 -6.21 -2.94 -8.89
C GLY A 156 -6.95 -3.60 -10.04
N ALA A 157 -8.28 -3.64 -9.95
CA ALA A 157 -9.17 -4.10 -11.00
C ALA A 157 -10.19 -3.03 -11.38
N TYR A 158 -10.33 -2.79 -12.67
CA TYR A 158 -11.35 -1.92 -13.25
C TYR A 158 -12.50 -2.77 -13.77
N PHE A 159 -13.68 -2.56 -13.18
CA PHE A 159 -14.90 -3.32 -13.51
C PHE A 159 -16.08 -2.37 -13.64
N GLN A 160 -16.78 -2.42 -14.78
CA GLN A 160 -17.99 -1.63 -15.06
C GLN A 160 -17.89 -0.12 -14.74
N GLY A 161 -16.74 0.48 -14.94
CA GLY A 161 -16.54 1.92 -14.75
C GLY A 161 -15.95 2.32 -13.39
N PHE A 162 -15.60 1.36 -12.52
CA PHE A 162 -15.03 1.61 -11.20
C PHE A 162 -13.81 0.74 -10.92
N HIS A 163 -12.93 1.25 -10.06
CA HIS A 163 -11.73 0.58 -9.58
C HIS A 163 -11.95 0.01 -8.18
N GLY A 164 -11.34 -1.14 -7.91
CA GLY A 164 -10.95 -1.60 -6.59
C GLY A 164 -9.44 -1.63 -6.53
N ASP A 165 -8.85 -1.42 -5.35
CA ASP A 165 -7.42 -1.33 -5.12
C ASP A 165 -7.03 -1.94 -3.78
N SER A 166 -5.93 -2.72 -3.72
CA SER A 166 -5.46 -3.31 -2.47
C SER A 166 -4.05 -3.87 -2.59
N CYS A 167 -3.33 -3.84 -1.48
CA CYS A 167 -1.98 -4.38 -1.35
C CYS A 167 -1.87 -5.33 -0.15
N ILE A 168 -1.02 -6.36 -0.30
CA ILE A 168 -0.62 -7.26 0.79
C ILE A 168 0.90 -7.38 0.85
N THR A 169 1.43 -7.64 2.04
CA THR A 169 2.81 -8.08 2.23
C THR A 169 2.84 -9.54 2.64
N ILE A 170 3.63 -10.34 1.92
CA ILE A 170 3.75 -11.78 2.09
C ILE A 170 5.16 -12.11 2.60
N ALA A 171 5.24 -12.87 3.70
CA ALA A 171 6.46 -13.52 4.14
C ALA A 171 6.69 -14.77 3.28
N VAL A 172 7.74 -14.80 2.49
CA VAL A 172 8.03 -15.95 1.61
C VAL A 172 8.91 -16.96 2.34
N GLY A 173 8.37 -18.15 2.61
CA GLY A 173 9.07 -19.16 3.41
C GLY A 173 9.34 -18.67 4.84
N THR A 174 10.55 -18.91 5.35
CA THR A 174 10.94 -18.48 6.71
C THR A 174 11.64 -17.13 6.66
N VAL A 175 11.03 -16.10 7.24
CA VAL A 175 11.60 -14.75 7.39
C VAL A 175 12.22 -14.57 8.77
N THR A 176 13.04 -13.53 8.94
CA THR A 176 13.60 -13.17 10.25
C THR A 176 12.51 -12.67 11.21
N PRO A 177 12.73 -12.76 12.55
CA PRO A 177 11.78 -12.22 13.53
C PRO A 177 11.48 -10.72 13.31
N ASP A 178 12.48 -9.92 12.94
CA ASP A 178 12.29 -8.48 12.66
C ASP A 178 11.45 -8.25 11.41
N ALA A 179 11.62 -9.06 10.36
CA ALA A 179 10.78 -9.01 9.17
C ALA A 179 9.33 -9.41 9.48
N ALA A 180 9.13 -10.48 10.25
CA ALA A 180 7.80 -10.91 10.68
C ALA A 180 7.11 -9.82 11.51
N ARG A 181 7.84 -9.17 12.43
CA ARG A 181 7.33 -8.05 13.24
C ARG A 181 6.97 -6.84 12.37
N LEU A 182 7.80 -6.47 11.40
CA LEU A 182 7.50 -5.39 10.46
C LEU A 182 6.20 -5.65 9.70
N ILE A 183 6.01 -6.86 9.17
CA ILE A 183 4.81 -7.28 8.44
C ILE A 183 3.57 -7.17 9.34
N CYS A 184 3.66 -7.72 10.56
CA CYS A 184 2.54 -7.69 11.51
C CYS A 184 2.14 -6.26 11.87
N VAL A 185 3.11 -5.40 12.22
CA VAL A 185 2.84 -4.00 12.58
C VAL A 185 2.30 -3.19 11.40
N ALA A 186 2.73 -3.48 10.16
CA ALA A 186 2.20 -2.82 8.98
C ALA A 186 0.71 -3.17 8.75
N GLU A 187 0.35 -4.43 8.92
CA GLU A 187 -1.04 -4.87 8.83
C GLU A 187 -1.89 -4.28 9.97
N GLU A 188 -1.39 -4.32 11.21
CA GLU A 188 -2.06 -3.72 12.37
C GLU A 188 -2.26 -2.20 12.18
N ALA A 189 -1.26 -1.48 11.65
CA ALA A 189 -1.35 -0.05 11.38
C ALA A 189 -2.48 0.29 10.41
N LEU A 190 -2.68 -0.52 9.36
CA LEU A 190 -3.81 -0.38 8.44
C LEU A 190 -5.14 -0.46 9.19
N TYR A 191 -5.33 -1.49 10.03
CA TYR A 191 -6.58 -1.66 10.77
C TYR A 191 -6.77 -0.58 11.83
N LYS A 192 -5.71 -0.06 12.47
CA LYS A 192 -5.79 1.09 13.38
C LYS A 192 -6.34 2.34 12.69
N GLY A 193 -5.93 2.56 11.44
CA GLY A 193 -6.49 3.62 10.61
C GLY A 193 -7.94 3.36 10.24
N ILE A 194 -8.27 2.16 9.76
CA ILE A 194 -9.63 1.77 9.34
C ILE A 194 -10.63 1.88 10.49
N GLU A 195 -10.26 1.54 11.73
CA GLU A 195 -11.10 1.65 12.92
C GLU A 195 -11.58 3.09 13.19
N GLN A 196 -10.90 4.12 12.67
CA GLN A 196 -11.29 5.52 12.79
C GLN A 196 -12.30 5.97 11.72
N VAL A 197 -12.57 5.13 10.72
CA VAL A 197 -13.41 5.48 9.56
C VAL A 197 -14.89 5.40 9.92
N LYS A 198 -15.55 6.56 9.94
CA LYS A 198 -17.02 6.72 10.05
C LYS A 198 -17.44 8.09 9.56
N ALA A 199 -18.69 8.26 9.19
CA ALA A 199 -19.21 9.58 8.87
C ALA A 199 -19.06 10.54 10.07
N GLY A 200 -18.53 11.73 9.81
CA GLY A 200 -18.27 12.75 10.84
C GLY A 200 -16.85 12.75 11.43
N ALA A 201 -16.09 11.65 11.35
CA ALA A 201 -14.68 11.61 11.70
C ALA A 201 -13.83 12.41 10.68
N HIS A 202 -12.57 12.62 10.97
CA HIS A 202 -11.66 13.35 10.09
C HIS A 202 -10.48 12.47 9.62
N LEU A 203 -9.92 12.77 8.45
CA LEU A 203 -8.72 12.07 7.96
C LEU A 203 -7.54 12.18 8.92
N LEU A 204 -7.42 13.26 9.69
CA LEU A 204 -6.39 13.39 10.73
C LEU A 204 -6.52 12.36 11.85
N ASP A 205 -7.73 11.90 12.17
CA ASP A 205 -7.94 10.86 13.19
C ASP A 205 -7.35 9.53 12.72
N LEU A 206 -7.62 9.18 11.45
CA LEU A 206 -7.07 8.00 10.78
C LEU A 206 -5.55 8.08 10.68
N ALA A 207 -5.02 9.17 10.13
CA ALA A 207 -3.58 9.39 9.98
C ALA A 207 -2.85 9.31 11.34
N GLY A 208 -3.48 9.88 12.38
CA GLY A 208 -2.95 9.85 13.74
C GLY A 208 -2.89 8.47 14.35
N ALA A 209 -3.94 7.67 14.18
CA ALA A 209 -4.00 6.30 14.71
C ALA A 209 -2.93 5.40 14.07
N ILE A 210 -2.72 5.52 12.75
CA ILE A 210 -1.64 4.84 12.03
C ILE A 210 -0.27 5.26 12.58
N GLU A 211 -0.02 6.57 12.64
CA GLU A 211 1.27 7.12 13.06
C GLU A 211 1.64 6.73 14.49
N ASP A 212 0.70 6.83 15.42
CA ASP A 212 0.92 6.48 16.81
C ASP A 212 1.26 5.00 16.98
N HIS A 213 0.54 4.11 16.26
CA HIS A 213 0.81 2.68 16.30
C HIS A 213 2.19 2.34 15.75
N VAL A 214 2.55 2.88 14.59
CA VAL A 214 3.85 2.64 13.94
C VAL A 214 5.01 3.11 14.82
N LYS A 215 4.92 4.33 15.35
CA LYS A 215 5.95 4.92 16.24
C LYS A 215 6.10 4.12 17.54
N ALA A 216 5.00 3.69 18.15
CA ALA A 216 5.01 2.87 19.37
C ALA A 216 5.74 1.53 19.16
N ASN A 217 5.76 1.03 17.94
CA ASN A 217 6.44 -0.20 17.56
C ASN A 217 7.86 0.02 17.01
N GLY A 218 8.38 1.26 16.99
CA GLY A 218 9.76 1.58 16.62
C GLY A 218 10.06 1.51 15.11
N PHE A 219 9.02 1.57 14.26
CA PHE A 219 9.15 1.66 12.81
C PHE A 219 8.94 3.09 12.32
N THR A 220 9.25 3.35 11.04
CA THR A 220 9.06 4.65 10.40
C THR A 220 7.99 4.56 9.31
N ILE A 221 7.26 5.67 9.12
CA ILE A 221 6.28 5.79 8.04
C ILE A 221 6.95 6.46 6.84
N VAL A 222 6.72 5.92 5.66
CA VAL A 222 7.11 6.57 4.41
C VAL A 222 6.19 7.75 4.16
N GLU A 223 6.78 8.93 3.91
CA GLU A 223 6.05 10.19 3.76
C GLU A 223 5.87 10.61 2.29
N ASP A 224 6.59 9.93 1.37
CA ASP A 224 6.59 10.27 -0.07
C ASP A 224 5.33 9.78 -0.80
N PHE A 225 4.58 8.85 -0.20
CA PHE A 225 3.38 8.23 -0.78
C PHE A 225 2.21 8.33 0.20
N THR A 226 1.01 8.44 -0.36
CA THR A 226 -0.24 8.58 0.40
C THR A 226 -1.31 7.72 -0.21
N GLY A 227 -2.26 7.27 0.59
CA GLY A 227 -3.52 6.76 0.10
C GLY A 227 -4.35 7.85 -0.59
N HIS A 228 -5.48 7.46 -1.13
CA HIS A 228 -6.28 8.31 -2.00
C HIS A 228 -7.77 7.94 -1.97
N GLY A 229 -8.62 8.79 -2.50
CA GLY A 229 -9.94 8.39 -2.93
C GLY A 229 -9.83 7.42 -4.11
N VAL A 230 -10.76 6.48 -4.23
CA VAL A 230 -10.82 5.53 -5.34
C VAL A 230 -12.26 5.43 -5.84
N GLY A 231 -12.45 5.24 -7.15
CA GLY A 231 -13.78 5.15 -7.72
C GLY A 231 -13.76 5.01 -9.23
N ARG A 232 -14.28 6.00 -9.95
CA ARG A 232 -14.25 6.04 -11.42
C ARG A 232 -12.82 6.21 -11.96
N ASN A 233 -11.99 6.94 -11.21
CA ASN A 233 -10.56 7.00 -11.44
C ASN A 233 -9.86 6.16 -10.38
N LEU A 234 -8.70 5.61 -10.72
CA LEU A 234 -7.87 4.87 -9.80
C LEU A 234 -7.48 5.75 -8.61
N HIS A 235 -7.03 6.98 -8.89
CA HIS A 235 -6.72 7.98 -7.87
C HIS A 235 -7.73 9.14 -7.97
N GLU A 236 -8.44 9.37 -6.88
CA GLU A 236 -9.39 10.46 -6.67
C GLU A 236 -9.04 11.28 -5.42
N GLU A 237 -9.64 12.45 -5.27
CA GLU A 237 -9.65 13.16 -3.99
C GLU A 237 -10.48 12.39 -2.93
N PRO A 238 -10.09 12.46 -1.66
CA PRO A 238 -8.95 13.19 -1.10
C PRO A 238 -7.66 12.37 -1.06
N SER A 239 -6.50 13.02 -0.93
CA SER A 239 -5.29 12.32 -0.47
C SER A 239 -5.48 11.84 0.96
N VAL A 240 -5.10 10.60 1.26
CA VAL A 240 -5.21 9.94 2.56
C VAL A 240 -3.82 9.71 3.13
N PHE A 241 -3.40 10.61 4.02
CA PHE A 241 -2.08 10.51 4.65
C PHE A 241 -2.07 9.45 5.75
N ASN A 242 -0.91 8.81 5.92
CA ASN A 242 -0.68 7.80 6.97
C ASN A 242 0.00 8.40 8.23
N PHE A 243 0.18 9.72 8.27
CA PHE A 243 0.83 10.46 9.35
C PHE A 243 0.25 11.87 9.44
N ARG A 244 0.41 12.53 10.59
CA ARG A 244 -0.04 13.93 10.80
C ARG A 244 0.91 14.88 10.09
N THR A 245 0.36 15.75 9.25
CA THR A 245 1.10 16.80 8.58
C THR A 245 0.27 18.07 8.46
N HIS A 246 0.91 19.23 8.55
CA HIS A 246 0.25 20.53 8.35
C HIS A 246 -0.21 20.75 6.90
N SER A 247 0.34 19.98 5.96
CA SER A 247 -0.06 20.04 4.55
C SER A 247 -1.35 19.27 4.26
N MET A 248 -1.84 18.48 5.21
CA MET A 248 -3.04 17.65 5.05
C MET A 248 -4.30 18.50 5.27
N PRO A 249 -5.19 18.60 4.26
CA PRO A 249 -6.52 19.12 4.50
C PRO A 249 -7.24 18.23 5.52
N ASN A 250 -7.77 18.83 6.59
CA ASN A 250 -8.54 18.07 7.58
C ASN A 250 -9.94 17.78 7.05
N VAL A 251 -10.04 16.83 6.11
CA VAL A 251 -11.28 16.44 5.46
C VAL A 251 -12.18 15.68 6.43
N LYS A 252 -13.42 16.14 6.58
CA LYS A 252 -14.45 15.43 7.32
C LYS A 252 -15.01 14.30 6.46
N LEU A 253 -14.99 13.07 6.97
CA LEU A 253 -15.50 11.90 6.29
C LEU A 253 -17.03 11.94 6.17
N ARG A 254 -17.55 11.51 5.04
CA ARG A 254 -18.97 11.44 4.73
C ARG A 254 -19.32 10.06 4.18
N ALA A 255 -20.48 9.54 4.54
CA ALA A 255 -20.98 8.29 3.97
C ALA A 255 -21.00 8.36 2.44
N GLY A 256 -20.59 7.28 1.79
CA GLY A 256 -20.42 7.18 0.34
C GLY A 256 -19.01 7.58 -0.17
N MET A 257 -18.10 8.07 0.69
CA MET A 257 -16.69 8.15 0.33
C MET A 257 -16.09 6.74 0.25
N THR A 258 -15.20 6.52 -0.71
CA THR A 258 -14.39 5.30 -0.87
C THR A 258 -12.92 5.69 -0.91
N LEU A 259 -12.13 5.07 -0.03
CA LEU A 259 -10.75 5.44 0.27
C LEU A 259 -9.83 4.23 0.14
N ALA A 260 -8.71 4.38 -0.53
CA ALA A 260 -7.55 3.51 -0.41
C ALA A 260 -6.75 3.96 0.82
N ILE A 261 -6.64 3.10 1.81
CA ILE A 261 -5.88 3.33 3.05
C ILE A 261 -4.70 2.38 3.01
N GLU A 262 -3.47 2.92 2.96
CA GLU A 262 -2.28 2.15 2.58
C GLU A 262 -1.02 2.57 3.35
N PRO A 263 -0.94 2.31 4.66
CA PRO A 263 0.27 2.59 5.41
C PRO A 263 1.48 1.81 4.86
N ILE A 264 2.58 2.54 4.66
CA ILE A 264 3.86 2.01 4.19
C ILE A 264 4.89 2.24 5.29
N LEU A 265 5.49 1.17 5.79
CA LEU A 265 6.44 1.17 6.88
C LEU A 265 7.83 0.74 6.42
N ASN A 266 8.86 1.41 6.95
CA ASN A 266 10.25 0.99 6.81
C ASN A 266 10.83 0.56 8.16
N ALA A 267 11.70 -0.44 8.13
CA ALA A 267 12.45 -0.89 9.31
C ALA A 267 13.53 0.12 9.75
N GLY A 268 13.91 1.04 8.88
CA GLY A 268 14.94 2.07 9.12
C GLY A 268 14.48 3.46 8.75
N SER A 269 15.17 4.09 7.78
CA SER A 269 14.88 5.45 7.33
C SER A 269 13.52 5.57 6.65
N ARG A 270 12.80 6.66 6.93
CA ARG A 270 11.55 7.01 6.23
C ARG A 270 11.74 7.48 4.78
N PHE A 271 12.97 7.80 4.40
CA PHE A 271 13.27 8.37 3.09
C PHE A 271 13.38 7.29 2.02
N THR A 272 12.90 7.64 0.82
CA THR A 272 12.95 6.77 -0.35
C THR A 272 13.74 7.41 -1.49
N ARG A 273 14.09 6.61 -2.48
CA ARG A 273 14.61 7.06 -3.77
C ARG A 273 14.04 6.21 -4.90
N THR A 274 13.73 6.83 -6.01
CA THR A 274 13.26 6.13 -7.20
C THR A 274 14.43 5.59 -8.02
N LEU A 275 14.32 4.35 -8.51
CA LEU A 275 15.32 3.72 -9.36
C LEU A 275 15.32 4.28 -10.80
N ALA A 276 16.29 3.85 -11.61
CA ALA A 276 16.44 4.28 -13.00
C ALA A 276 15.26 3.88 -13.91
N ASP A 277 14.45 2.90 -13.51
CA ASP A 277 13.22 2.51 -14.18
C ASP A 277 12.09 3.56 -14.03
N ARG A 278 12.29 4.57 -13.20
CA ARG A 278 11.38 5.69 -12.92
C ARG A 278 10.07 5.30 -12.22
N TRP A 279 9.99 4.09 -11.69
CA TRP A 279 8.84 3.56 -10.97
C TRP A 279 9.21 3.03 -9.59
N THR A 280 10.12 2.06 -9.54
CA THR A 280 10.46 1.37 -8.31
C THR A 280 11.05 2.33 -7.29
N ALA A 281 10.35 2.57 -6.19
CA ALA A 281 10.86 3.27 -5.03
C ALA A 281 11.55 2.28 -4.09
N VAL A 282 12.72 2.66 -3.55
CA VAL A 282 13.47 1.85 -2.60
C VAL A 282 13.85 2.67 -1.37
N THR A 283 14.05 2.01 -0.22
CA THR A 283 14.60 2.66 0.98
C THR A 283 16.02 3.16 0.73
N VAL A 284 16.38 4.32 1.26
CA VAL A 284 17.72 4.91 1.06
C VAL A 284 18.83 4.14 1.77
N ASP A 285 18.49 3.42 2.83
CA ASP A 285 19.38 2.65 3.71
C ASP A 285 19.32 1.14 3.47
N ASN A 286 18.59 0.69 2.45
CA ASN A 286 18.35 -0.71 2.09
C ASN A 286 17.67 -1.56 3.18
N THR A 287 17.00 -0.95 4.16
CA THR A 287 16.20 -1.66 5.15
C THR A 287 14.90 -2.18 4.54
N LEU A 288 14.27 -3.16 5.22
CA LEU A 288 13.01 -3.75 4.76
C LEU A 288 11.87 -2.74 4.80
N SER A 289 10.92 -2.90 3.88
CA SER A 289 9.67 -2.17 3.85
C SER A 289 8.48 -3.13 3.77
N ALA A 290 7.34 -2.76 4.38
CA ALA A 290 6.07 -3.46 4.29
C ALA A 290 4.93 -2.48 4.03
N GLN A 291 3.91 -2.94 3.28
CA GLN A 291 2.71 -2.19 2.95
C GLN A 291 1.50 -3.12 3.02
N PHE A 292 0.42 -2.62 3.58
CA PHE A 292 -0.90 -3.22 3.44
C PHE A 292 -1.90 -2.15 3.05
N GLU A 293 -2.88 -2.55 2.26
CA GLU A 293 -3.89 -1.64 1.78
C GLU A 293 -5.26 -2.30 1.67
N HIS A 294 -6.27 -1.48 1.91
CA HIS A 294 -7.66 -1.79 1.60
C HIS A 294 -8.39 -0.62 0.96
N THR A 295 -9.29 -0.94 0.00
CA THR A 295 -10.38 -0.04 -0.37
C THR A 295 -11.47 -0.11 0.69
N VAL A 296 -11.78 1.04 1.31
CA VAL A 296 -12.71 1.17 2.43
C VAL A 296 -13.82 2.14 2.07
N LEU A 297 -15.08 1.72 2.27
CA LEU A 297 -16.28 2.56 2.17
C LEU A 297 -16.57 3.19 3.52
N VAL A 298 -16.76 4.50 3.55
CA VAL A 298 -17.31 5.21 4.70
C VAL A 298 -18.83 5.01 4.74
N THR A 299 -19.35 4.46 5.84
CA THR A 299 -20.78 4.31 6.08
C THR A 299 -21.28 5.32 7.14
N GLU A 300 -22.58 5.42 7.34
CA GLU A 300 -23.15 6.34 8.35
C GLU A 300 -22.63 6.05 9.77
N ASN A 301 -22.50 4.77 10.12
CA ASN A 301 -22.17 4.35 11.49
C ASN A 301 -20.79 3.69 11.64
N GLY A 302 -19.97 3.66 10.57
CA GLY A 302 -18.66 3.01 10.58
C GLY A 302 -18.09 2.89 9.17
N TYR A 303 -17.60 1.71 8.83
CA TYR A 303 -16.95 1.43 7.56
C TYR A 303 -17.33 0.05 7.01
N GLU A 304 -17.02 -0.17 5.75
CA GLU A 304 -17.02 -1.48 5.09
C GLU A 304 -15.71 -1.64 4.33
N ILE A 305 -14.99 -2.73 4.57
CA ILE A 305 -13.78 -3.09 3.81
C ILE A 305 -14.23 -3.78 2.53
N LEU A 306 -14.17 -3.08 1.39
CA LEU A 306 -14.63 -3.62 0.11
C LEU A 306 -13.70 -4.72 -0.42
N THR A 307 -12.41 -4.62 -0.12
CA THR A 307 -11.36 -5.59 -0.51
C THR A 307 -11.06 -6.64 0.57
N ASP A 308 -12.05 -6.95 1.43
CA ASP A 308 -11.91 -7.98 2.45
C ASP A 308 -11.61 -9.34 1.81
N ARG A 309 -10.51 -9.95 2.25
CA ARG A 309 -9.99 -11.24 1.74
C ARG A 309 -10.49 -12.46 2.52
N THR A 310 -11.28 -12.26 3.58
CA THR A 310 -11.76 -13.36 4.42
C THR A 310 -12.90 -14.13 3.78
N ASN A 311 -13.69 -13.47 2.94
CA ASN A 311 -14.94 -14.00 2.36
C ASN A 311 -14.89 -14.23 0.84
N VAL A 312 -13.70 -14.42 0.25
CA VAL A 312 -13.50 -14.71 -1.18
C VAL A 312 -12.85 -16.06 -1.40
#